data_d6ed48136ce4bccad665846f6f4717a9
#
_entry.id   d6ed48136ce4bccad665846f6f4717a9
#
_cell.length_a   1.000
_cell.length_b   1.000
_cell.length_c   1.000
_cell.angle_alpha   90.00
_cell.angle_beta   90.00
_cell.angle_gamma   90.00
#
_symmetry.space_group_name_H-M   'P 1'
#
loop_
_entity.id
_entity.type
_entity.pdbx_description
1 polymer ?
#
loop_
_entity_poly.entity_id
_entity_poly.type
_entity_poly.pdbx_seq_one_letter_code
_entity_poly.pdbx_strand_id
1 'polypeptide(L)'
;MKGKVLFSGVIAIFLALTCGLVFAGGAKEGTTAKKAYTVAFANVWEGNTWGVQSKAEFYAEVDRQKAAGRVGQVYYSNPNFNADKQVSDLEDLYTKNIDILIIQAVNPPAVSSIIEKFAAKGTIIIPCVSPLATDKYAATLLQDDKEFGAIGAQFLADKLGGKGNIIVLDGMDGITVAVGRWAGAKEVFDKYPGIKVLGKTFADWDYAKGKTASENFLAAFPQIDGVWASGGDMTRGAIEAFVEAKRPLVPMFGEDSNGFLKLWKKYKGQGKFDAIGSSLPTYFFAEGLKLGLDIADGKVKVGKDIPKDQVFHTQKITEQVMMKIVRPDLPDSFWSNTHMDDEHIKKLFPGG
;
A
#
# COMPACT_ATOMS: atom_id res chain seq x y z
N MET A 1 40.04 -78.93 15.84
CA MET A 1 40.03 -80.34 15.27
C MET A 1 38.81 -80.41 14.38
N LYS A 2 38.99 -80.42 13.09
CA LYS A 2 38.66 -81.53 12.19
C LYS A 2 37.17 -81.87 12.23
N GLY A 3 36.39 -81.90 11.18
CA GLY A 3 36.63 -82.04 9.75
C GLY A 3 35.26 -82.09 9.09
N LYS A 4 35.23 -81.61 7.89
CA LYS A 4 35.02 -82.37 6.65
C LYS A 4 33.65 -83.10 6.49
N VAL A 5 32.87 -82.68 5.52
CA VAL A 5 32.76 -83.00 4.09
C VAL A 5 31.63 -84.03 3.89
N LEU A 6 30.72 -83.93 3.03
CA LEU A 6 30.54 -84.19 1.58
C LEU A 6 29.04 -84.39 1.22
N PHE A 7 28.57 -83.70 0.22
CA PHE A 7 28.14 -84.12 -1.11
C PHE A 7 26.81 -84.88 -1.34
N SER A 8 26.20 -84.47 -2.40
CA SER A 8 25.28 -85.16 -3.34
C SER A 8 23.81 -85.03 -2.97
N GLY A 9 22.97 -84.54 -3.78
CA GLY A 9 22.87 -84.44 -5.25
C GLY A 9 21.47 -84.88 -5.65
N VAL A 10 20.96 -84.21 -6.63
CA VAL A 10 20.09 -84.80 -7.67
C VAL A 10 18.58 -84.54 -7.62
N ILE A 11 18.16 -83.78 -8.63
CA ILE A 11 17.02 -83.90 -9.58
C ILE A 11 15.64 -83.35 -9.20
N ALA A 12 15.35 -82.34 -9.96
CA ALA A 12 14.15 -81.79 -10.54
C ALA A 12 12.86 -82.63 -10.55
N ILE A 13 11.75 -81.95 -10.26
CA ILE A 13 10.48 -82.10 -10.99
C ILE A 13 9.75 -80.76 -11.02
N PHE A 14 9.41 -80.32 -12.24
CA PHE A 14 8.54 -79.15 -12.54
C PHE A 14 7.12 -79.41 -12.04
N LEU A 15 6.58 -78.48 -11.32
CA LEU A 15 5.12 -78.28 -11.29
C LEU A 15 4.82 -76.75 -11.32
N ALA A 16 4.30 -76.30 -12.45
CA ALA A 16 3.79 -74.94 -12.63
C ALA A 16 2.52 -74.76 -11.79
N LEU A 17 2.60 -73.93 -10.81
CA LEU A 17 1.40 -73.30 -10.21
C LEU A 17 1.42 -71.82 -10.52
N THR A 18 0.56 -71.37 -11.41
CA THR A 18 0.24 -70.02 -11.70
C THR A 18 -0.46 -69.38 -10.47
N CYS A 19 0.31 -68.73 -9.62
CA CYS A 19 -0.28 -67.87 -8.58
C CYS A 19 -0.33 -66.44 -9.10
N GLY A 20 -1.54 -65.99 -9.44
CA GLY A 20 -1.77 -64.63 -9.88
C GLY A 20 -1.37 -63.62 -8.81
N LEU A 21 -0.28 -62.89 -9.07
CA LEU A 21 0.07 -61.70 -8.31
C LEU A 21 -0.93 -60.58 -8.72
N VAL A 22 -1.93 -60.40 -7.88
CA VAL A 22 -2.72 -59.14 -7.89
C VAL A 22 -1.77 -58.05 -7.43
N PHE A 23 -1.19 -57.33 -8.36
CA PHE A 23 -0.61 -56.03 -8.10
C PHE A 23 -1.75 -55.10 -7.69
N ALA A 24 -1.98 -54.90 -6.39
CA ALA A 24 -2.65 -53.74 -5.87
C ALA A 24 -1.77 -52.54 -6.21
N GLY A 25 -1.97 -51.99 -7.39
CA GLY A 25 -1.48 -50.69 -7.78
C GLY A 25 -2.14 -49.67 -6.88
N GLY A 26 -1.47 -49.32 -5.78
CA GLY A 26 -1.80 -48.08 -5.06
C GLY A 26 -1.65 -46.95 -6.06
N ALA A 27 -2.78 -46.46 -6.56
CA ALA A 27 -2.81 -45.18 -7.23
C ALA A 27 -2.27 -44.16 -6.21
N LYS A 28 -1.01 -43.75 -6.40
CA LYS A 28 -0.57 -42.49 -5.85
C LYS A 28 -1.59 -41.48 -6.36
N GLU A 29 -2.46 -40.99 -5.46
CA GLU A 29 -3.17 -39.76 -5.73
C GLU A 29 -2.10 -38.76 -6.17
N GLY A 30 -2.09 -38.49 -7.46
CA GLY A 30 -1.27 -37.43 -8.03
C GLY A 30 -1.73 -36.16 -7.37
N THR A 31 -0.92 -35.62 -6.50
CA THR A 31 -1.04 -34.24 -6.12
C THR A 31 -1.01 -33.45 -7.41
N THR A 32 -2.20 -33.09 -7.94
CA THR A 32 -2.31 -32.15 -9.04
C THR A 32 -1.56 -30.91 -8.59
N ALA A 33 -0.42 -30.64 -9.22
CA ALA A 33 0.36 -29.44 -8.94
C ALA A 33 -0.61 -28.26 -9.01
N LYS A 34 -0.79 -27.57 -7.90
CA LYS A 34 -1.73 -26.45 -7.81
C LYS A 34 -1.30 -25.43 -8.86
N LYS A 35 -2.20 -25.06 -9.78
CA LYS A 35 -1.92 -24.08 -10.82
C LYS A 35 -1.51 -22.76 -10.18
N ALA A 36 -0.33 -22.25 -10.51
CA ALA A 36 0.08 -20.92 -10.11
C ALA A 36 -0.80 -19.87 -10.79
N TYR A 37 -1.25 -18.86 -10.01
CA TYR A 37 -2.19 -17.85 -10.48
C TYR A 37 -1.51 -16.79 -11.36
N THR A 38 -2.26 -16.28 -12.35
CA THR A 38 -1.90 -15.13 -13.15
C THR A 38 -2.45 -13.87 -12.48
N VAL A 39 -1.57 -12.94 -12.15
CA VAL A 39 -1.90 -11.72 -11.38
C VAL A 39 -1.73 -10.49 -12.26
N ALA A 40 -2.61 -9.51 -12.12
CA ALA A 40 -2.38 -8.17 -12.62
C ALA A 40 -2.39 -7.15 -11.48
N PHE A 41 -1.47 -6.18 -11.56
CA PHE A 41 -1.47 -4.99 -10.73
C PHE A 41 -1.71 -3.77 -11.62
N ALA A 42 -2.94 -3.24 -11.57
CA ALA A 42 -3.34 -2.02 -12.23
C ALA A 42 -3.19 -0.85 -11.24
N ASN A 43 -2.01 -0.23 -11.27
CA ASN A 43 -1.68 0.95 -10.45
C ASN A 43 -2.27 2.21 -11.08
N VAL A 44 -2.10 3.36 -10.42
CA VAL A 44 -2.48 4.68 -10.96
C VAL A 44 -1.26 5.53 -11.31
N TRP A 45 -0.20 5.42 -10.50
CA TRP A 45 0.96 6.30 -10.61
C TRP A 45 2.14 5.84 -9.72
N GLU A 46 3.36 6.22 -10.10
CA GLU A 46 4.59 5.98 -9.34
C GLU A 46 5.49 7.23 -9.30
N GLY A 47 4.90 8.41 -9.49
CA GLY A 47 5.69 9.64 -9.60
C GLY A 47 6.12 10.24 -8.26
N ASN A 48 5.75 9.62 -7.12
CA ASN A 48 6.24 10.03 -5.79
C ASN A 48 6.92 8.86 -5.06
N THR A 49 7.56 9.18 -3.95
CA THR A 49 8.33 8.22 -3.14
C THR A 49 7.45 7.11 -2.56
N TRP A 50 6.21 7.41 -2.16
CA TRP A 50 5.23 6.41 -1.70
C TRP A 50 4.88 5.39 -2.79
N GLY A 51 4.56 5.86 -3.99
CA GLY A 51 4.22 5.02 -5.14
C GLY A 51 5.37 4.08 -5.54
N VAL A 52 6.61 4.60 -5.52
CA VAL A 52 7.81 3.79 -5.79
C VAL A 52 7.97 2.68 -4.74
N GLN A 53 7.85 3.02 -3.44
CA GLN A 53 8.01 2.03 -2.37
C GLN A 53 6.86 1.02 -2.36
N SER A 54 5.60 1.45 -2.53
CA SER A 54 4.46 0.53 -2.53
C SER A 54 4.50 -0.48 -3.68
N LYS A 55 4.98 -0.06 -4.86
CA LYS A 55 5.24 -0.98 -5.97
C LYS A 55 6.35 -1.98 -5.63
N ALA A 56 7.45 -1.52 -5.06
CA ALA A 56 8.56 -2.40 -4.66
C ALA A 56 8.09 -3.43 -3.62
N GLU A 57 7.26 -3.02 -2.68
CA GLU A 57 6.69 -3.89 -1.65
C GLU A 57 5.72 -4.93 -2.24
N PHE A 58 4.89 -4.52 -3.21
CA PHE A 58 4.07 -5.46 -3.98
C PHE A 58 4.94 -6.52 -4.67
N TYR A 59 6.05 -6.14 -5.32
CA TYR A 59 6.92 -7.10 -6.00
C TYR A 59 7.71 -7.97 -5.03
N ALA A 60 8.08 -7.47 -3.86
CA ALA A 60 8.67 -8.28 -2.80
C ALA A 60 7.70 -9.40 -2.37
N GLU A 61 6.40 -9.10 -2.27
CA GLU A 61 5.39 -10.11 -2.01
C GLU A 61 5.19 -11.06 -3.19
N VAL A 62 5.19 -10.56 -4.41
CA VAL A 62 5.18 -11.40 -5.63
C VAL A 62 6.31 -12.44 -5.60
N ASP A 63 7.52 -12.03 -5.25
CA ASP A 63 8.67 -12.92 -5.20
C ASP A 63 8.49 -14.01 -4.13
N ARG A 64 7.98 -13.66 -2.95
CA ARG A 64 7.61 -14.63 -1.90
C ARG A 64 6.56 -15.64 -2.40
N GLN A 65 5.52 -15.15 -3.08
CA GLN A 65 4.44 -16.02 -3.56
C GLN A 65 4.84 -16.85 -4.78
N LYS A 66 5.77 -16.39 -5.61
CA LYS A 66 6.39 -17.18 -6.67
C LYS A 66 7.25 -18.32 -6.10
N ALA A 67 8.06 -18.02 -5.08
CA ALA A 67 8.85 -19.04 -4.38
C ALA A 67 7.95 -20.11 -3.72
N ALA A 68 6.76 -19.71 -3.27
CA ALA A 68 5.74 -20.63 -2.74
C ALA A 68 4.93 -21.38 -3.83
N GLY A 69 5.20 -21.15 -5.12
CA GLY A 69 4.49 -21.76 -6.24
C GLY A 69 3.05 -21.28 -6.43
N ARG A 70 2.64 -20.17 -5.78
CA ARG A 70 1.27 -19.64 -5.86
C ARG A 70 1.07 -18.64 -6.99
N VAL A 71 2.11 -17.89 -7.37
CA VAL A 71 2.08 -16.89 -8.44
C VAL A 71 2.95 -17.36 -9.62
N GLY A 72 2.38 -17.33 -10.81
CA GLY A 72 3.06 -17.58 -12.08
C GLY A 72 3.43 -16.27 -12.77
N GLN A 73 2.58 -15.85 -13.71
CA GLN A 73 2.76 -14.63 -14.47
C GLN A 73 2.21 -13.42 -13.71
N VAL A 74 2.92 -12.30 -13.79
CA VAL A 74 2.48 -11.00 -13.25
C VAL A 74 2.50 -9.96 -14.36
N TYR A 75 1.41 -9.23 -14.50
CA TYR A 75 1.28 -8.08 -15.37
C TYR A 75 1.16 -6.80 -14.55
N TYR A 76 1.71 -5.71 -15.08
CA TYR A 76 1.68 -4.41 -14.42
C TYR A 76 1.23 -3.34 -15.42
N SER A 77 0.38 -2.41 -14.98
CA SER A 77 0.07 -1.20 -15.73
C SER A 77 0.18 0.05 -14.86
N ASN A 78 0.58 1.15 -15.48
CA ASN A 78 0.69 2.47 -14.87
C ASN A 78 0.19 3.52 -15.90
N PRO A 79 -1.03 3.99 -15.77
CA PRO A 79 -1.62 4.97 -16.67
C PRO A 79 -1.14 6.40 -16.41
N ASN A 80 -0.34 6.63 -15.38
CA ASN A 80 0.14 7.95 -14.99
C ASN A 80 -0.99 8.97 -14.81
N PHE A 81 -2.00 8.61 -13.99
CA PHE A 81 -3.24 9.35 -13.72
C PHE A 81 -4.13 9.63 -14.93
N ASN A 82 -3.89 9.00 -16.09
CA ASN A 82 -4.77 9.12 -17.23
C ASN A 82 -5.88 8.05 -17.18
N ALA A 83 -7.14 8.49 -17.00
CA ALA A 83 -8.27 7.59 -16.85
C ALA A 83 -8.55 6.78 -18.13
N ASP A 84 -8.46 7.39 -19.31
CA ASP A 84 -8.69 6.71 -20.59
C ASP A 84 -7.61 5.66 -20.86
N LYS A 85 -6.35 6.01 -20.52
CA LYS A 85 -5.26 5.05 -20.59
C LYS A 85 -5.47 3.88 -19.63
N GLN A 86 -5.98 4.12 -18.41
CA GLN A 86 -6.27 3.02 -17.48
C GLN A 86 -7.33 2.07 -18.03
N VAL A 87 -8.37 2.59 -18.66
CA VAL A 87 -9.39 1.76 -19.33
C VAL A 87 -8.75 0.91 -20.43
N SER A 88 -7.95 1.52 -21.31
CA SER A 88 -7.23 0.81 -22.37
C SER A 88 -6.26 -0.26 -21.82
N ASP A 89 -5.50 0.07 -20.78
CA ASP A 89 -4.59 -0.87 -20.12
C ASP A 89 -5.36 -2.08 -19.51
N LEU A 90 -6.53 -1.84 -18.93
CA LEU A 90 -7.40 -2.89 -18.40
C LEU A 90 -8.01 -3.75 -19.52
N GLU A 91 -8.37 -3.17 -20.66
CA GLU A 91 -8.82 -3.95 -21.83
C GLU A 91 -7.71 -4.87 -22.36
N ASP A 92 -6.47 -4.39 -22.42
CA ASP A 92 -5.31 -5.22 -22.75
C ASP A 92 -5.10 -6.36 -21.75
N LEU A 93 -5.16 -6.05 -20.45
CA LEU A 93 -5.05 -7.04 -19.36
C LEU A 93 -6.17 -8.08 -19.42
N TYR A 94 -7.38 -7.70 -19.83
CA TYR A 94 -8.52 -8.62 -19.96
C TYR A 94 -8.25 -9.75 -20.95
N THR A 95 -7.40 -9.53 -21.95
CA THR A 95 -6.98 -10.57 -22.93
C THR A 95 -5.99 -11.60 -22.33
N LYS A 96 -5.40 -11.33 -21.16
CA LYS A 96 -4.33 -12.14 -20.55
C LYS A 96 -4.83 -13.23 -19.59
N ASN A 97 -6.15 -13.45 -19.49
CA ASN A 97 -6.75 -14.44 -18.58
C ASN A 97 -6.26 -14.27 -17.12
N ILE A 98 -6.45 -13.09 -16.56
CA ILE A 98 -6.06 -12.72 -15.21
C ILE A 98 -6.94 -13.48 -14.19
N ASP A 99 -6.32 -14.21 -13.27
CA ASP A 99 -6.99 -14.87 -12.16
C ASP A 99 -7.26 -13.89 -11.00
N ILE A 100 -6.31 -12.97 -10.73
CA ILE A 100 -6.38 -11.98 -9.63
C ILE A 100 -5.99 -10.60 -10.16
N LEU A 101 -6.86 -9.62 -9.96
CA LEU A 101 -6.64 -8.21 -10.31
C LEU A 101 -6.55 -7.37 -9.02
N ILE A 102 -5.38 -6.82 -8.74
CA ILE A 102 -5.18 -5.79 -7.72
C ILE A 102 -5.26 -4.44 -8.42
N ILE A 103 -6.15 -3.57 -7.96
CA ILE A 103 -6.42 -2.32 -8.66
C ILE A 103 -6.57 -1.13 -7.72
N GLN A 104 -5.96 -0.03 -8.11
CA GLN A 104 -6.37 1.32 -7.70
C GLN A 104 -6.97 2.02 -8.93
N ALA A 105 -8.17 2.59 -8.80
CA ALA A 105 -8.81 3.28 -9.91
C ALA A 105 -8.45 4.77 -9.94
N VAL A 106 -8.03 5.27 -11.12
CA VAL A 106 -7.87 6.71 -11.37
C VAL A 106 -9.22 7.41 -11.32
N ASN A 107 -10.18 6.84 -12.04
CA ASN A 107 -11.56 7.31 -12.11
C ASN A 107 -12.48 6.09 -11.94
N PRO A 108 -13.05 5.86 -10.74
CA PRO A 108 -13.87 4.68 -10.48
C PRO A 108 -15.04 4.47 -11.46
N PRO A 109 -15.84 5.48 -11.86
CA PRO A 109 -16.86 5.32 -12.88
C PRO A 109 -16.32 4.86 -14.23
N ALA A 110 -15.19 5.40 -14.70
CA ALA A 110 -14.65 5.10 -16.03
C ALA A 110 -14.26 3.63 -16.20
N VAL A 111 -13.76 2.98 -15.14
CA VAL A 111 -13.32 1.58 -15.20
C VAL A 111 -14.44 0.57 -14.93
N SER A 112 -15.64 0.99 -14.52
CA SER A 112 -16.71 0.09 -14.05
C SER A 112 -17.06 -1.00 -15.08
N SER A 113 -17.24 -0.65 -16.34
CA SER A 113 -17.62 -1.60 -17.40
C SER A 113 -16.58 -2.71 -17.60
N ILE A 114 -15.29 -2.37 -17.61
CA ILE A 114 -14.24 -3.36 -17.79
C ILE A 114 -14.06 -4.22 -16.53
N ILE A 115 -14.24 -3.65 -15.34
CA ILE A 115 -14.24 -4.40 -14.08
C ILE A 115 -15.35 -5.45 -14.05
N GLU A 116 -16.56 -5.10 -14.50
CA GLU A 116 -17.67 -6.05 -14.58
C GLU A 116 -17.39 -7.20 -15.56
N LYS A 117 -16.69 -6.93 -16.68
CA LYS A 117 -16.23 -7.98 -17.60
C LYS A 117 -15.21 -8.93 -16.93
N PHE A 118 -14.25 -8.42 -16.16
CA PHE A 118 -13.32 -9.24 -15.38
C PHE A 118 -14.06 -10.12 -14.38
N ALA A 119 -15.00 -9.54 -13.61
CA ALA A 119 -15.80 -10.27 -12.64
C ALA A 119 -16.63 -11.39 -13.32
N ALA A 120 -17.23 -11.11 -14.48
CA ALA A 120 -18.00 -12.11 -15.25
C ALA A 120 -17.13 -13.28 -15.74
N LYS A 121 -15.82 -13.08 -15.93
CA LYS A 121 -14.85 -14.17 -16.23
C LYS A 121 -14.41 -14.96 -14.98
N GLY A 122 -14.81 -14.53 -13.77
CA GLY A 122 -14.40 -15.14 -12.52
C GLY A 122 -13.06 -14.62 -11.97
N THR A 123 -12.54 -13.51 -12.48
CA THR A 123 -11.36 -12.84 -11.92
C THR A 123 -11.66 -12.36 -10.50
N ILE A 124 -10.78 -12.66 -9.57
CA ILE A 124 -10.83 -12.13 -8.19
C ILE A 124 -10.28 -10.70 -8.22
N ILE A 125 -11.13 -9.72 -7.93
CA ILE A 125 -10.78 -8.31 -8.02
C ILE A 125 -10.67 -7.74 -6.60
N ILE A 126 -9.53 -7.13 -6.28
CA ILE A 126 -9.24 -6.50 -4.99
C ILE A 126 -8.94 -5.02 -5.23
N PRO A 127 -9.90 -4.13 -5.05
CA PRO A 127 -9.66 -2.69 -5.00
C PRO A 127 -8.84 -2.35 -3.76
N CYS A 128 -7.74 -1.62 -3.96
CA CYS A 128 -6.87 -1.13 -2.91
C CYS A 128 -6.77 0.40 -2.96
N VAL A 129 -6.71 1.06 -1.80
CA VAL A 129 -6.55 2.51 -1.63
C VAL A 129 -7.76 3.32 -2.10
N SER A 130 -8.27 3.09 -3.30
CA SER A 130 -9.45 3.78 -3.84
C SER A 130 -10.61 2.82 -4.09
N PRO A 131 -11.86 3.19 -3.78
CA PRO A 131 -13.03 2.37 -4.07
C PRO A 131 -13.29 2.27 -5.58
N LEU A 132 -14.12 1.30 -5.96
CA LEU A 132 -14.72 1.23 -7.29
C LEU A 132 -16.16 1.77 -7.27
N ALA A 133 -16.68 2.17 -8.44
CA ALA A 133 -18.06 2.60 -8.60
C ALA A 133 -19.03 1.43 -8.95
N THR A 134 -18.55 0.20 -8.92
CA THR A 134 -19.33 -1.04 -9.08
C THR A 134 -19.10 -1.94 -7.86
N ASP A 135 -20.04 -2.84 -7.58
CA ASP A 135 -19.93 -3.83 -6.52
C ASP A 135 -19.31 -5.17 -7.00
N LYS A 136 -18.84 -5.24 -8.23
CA LYS A 136 -18.33 -6.45 -8.87
C LYS A 136 -16.84 -6.70 -8.54
N TYR A 137 -16.54 -6.81 -7.25
CA TYR A 137 -15.23 -7.17 -6.71
C TYR A 137 -15.38 -8.22 -5.60
N ALA A 138 -14.28 -8.88 -5.22
CA ALA A 138 -14.28 -9.88 -4.18
C ALA A 138 -14.25 -9.25 -2.78
N ALA A 139 -13.27 -8.41 -2.49
CA ALA A 139 -13.16 -7.66 -1.25
C ALA A 139 -12.32 -6.40 -1.48
N THR A 140 -12.49 -5.39 -0.63
CA THR A 140 -11.69 -4.15 -0.69
C THR A 140 -10.60 -4.12 0.39
N LEU A 141 -9.57 -3.31 0.14
CA LEU A 141 -8.58 -2.88 1.13
C LEU A 141 -8.46 -1.36 1.03
N LEU A 142 -9.29 -0.66 1.80
CA LEU A 142 -9.37 0.80 1.79
C LEU A 142 -8.93 1.36 3.14
N GLN A 143 -8.53 2.62 3.15
CA GLN A 143 -8.29 3.37 4.38
C GLN A 143 -9.37 4.44 4.56
N ASP A 144 -9.65 4.82 5.80
CA ASP A 144 -10.50 5.96 6.11
C ASP A 144 -9.74 7.27 5.88
N ASP A 145 -9.83 7.80 4.65
CA ASP A 145 -9.20 9.07 4.27
C ASP A 145 -9.81 10.27 5.01
N LYS A 146 -11.10 10.18 5.42
CA LYS A 146 -11.69 11.24 6.25
C LYS A 146 -11.06 11.26 7.63
N GLU A 147 -10.88 10.09 8.26
CA GLU A 147 -10.18 9.97 9.54
C GLU A 147 -8.75 10.49 9.42
N PHE A 148 -8.05 10.14 8.32
CA PHE A 148 -6.70 10.65 8.05
C PHE A 148 -6.63 12.17 8.13
N GLY A 149 -7.49 12.85 7.39
CA GLY A 149 -7.52 14.31 7.34
C GLY A 149 -7.97 14.96 8.65
N ALA A 150 -8.95 14.34 9.31
CA ALA A 150 -9.51 14.81 10.57
C ALA A 150 -8.49 14.81 11.72
N ILE A 151 -7.59 13.81 11.77
CA ILE A 151 -6.51 13.74 12.78
C ILE A 151 -5.65 15.00 12.74
N GLY A 152 -5.22 15.41 11.55
CA GLY A 152 -4.39 16.61 11.38
C GLY A 152 -5.14 17.90 11.72
N ALA A 153 -6.40 18.00 11.28
CA ALA A 153 -7.22 19.16 11.54
C ALA A 153 -7.54 19.33 13.04
N GLN A 154 -7.86 18.23 13.74
CA GLN A 154 -8.11 18.27 15.17
C GLN A 154 -6.84 18.67 15.96
N PHE A 155 -5.69 18.11 15.57
CA PHE A 155 -4.42 18.51 16.18
C PHE A 155 -4.15 20.00 16.03
N LEU A 156 -4.34 20.57 14.83
CA LEU A 156 -4.17 22.01 14.62
C LEU A 156 -5.19 22.83 15.41
N ALA A 157 -6.45 22.40 15.44
CA ALA A 157 -7.48 23.06 16.23
C ALA A 157 -7.12 23.11 17.73
N ASP A 158 -6.65 22.00 18.28
CA ASP A 158 -6.24 21.90 19.68
C ASP A 158 -5.01 22.77 19.97
N LYS A 159 -3.99 22.71 19.10
CA LYS A 159 -2.75 23.50 19.27
C LYS A 159 -2.98 25.02 19.16
N LEU A 160 -3.90 25.42 18.31
CA LEU A 160 -4.23 26.82 18.08
C LEU A 160 -5.34 27.35 19.02
N GLY A 161 -5.88 26.50 19.91
CA GLY A 161 -6.98 26.89 20.79
C GLY A 161 -8.24 27.33 20.01
N GLY A 162 -8.49 26.71 18.85
CA GLY A 162 -9.65 26.95 18.01
C GLY A 162 -9.61 28.22 17.17
N LYS A 163 -8.49 28.94 17.10
CA LYS A 163 -8.34 30.19 16.30
C LYS A 163 -6.92 30.35 15.76
N GLY A 164 -6.79 30.83 14.54
CA GLY A 164 -5.50 31.10 13.89
C GLY A 164 -5.61 31.00 12.37
N ASN A 165 -4.54 31.31 11.71
CA ASN A 165 -4.41 31.33 10.27
C ASN A 165 -3.62 30.08 9.82
N ILE A 166 -4.21 29.26 8.98
CA ILE A 166 -3.55 28.06 8.47
C ILE A 166 -3.43 28.09 6.94
N ILE A 167 -2.44 27.38 6.42
CA ILE A 167 -2.32 27.06 5.00
C ILE A 167 -2.55 25.58 4.78
N VAL A 168 -3.00 25.21 3.58
CA VAL A 168 -3.34 23.85 3.20
C VAL A 168 -2.55 23.44 1.97
N LEU A 169 -1.78 22.36 2.10
CA LEU A 169 -1.07 21.68 1.02
C LEU A 169 -1.79 20.38 0.76
N ASP A 170 -2.56 20.32 -0.33
CA ASP A 170 -3.32 19.11 -0.66
C ASP A 170 -2.61 18.25 -1.70
N GLY A 171 -3.09 17.00 -1.89
CA GLY A 171 -2.59 16.09 -2.88
C GLY A 171 -2.89 16.55 -4.31
N MET A 172 -3.33 15.63 -5.17
CA MET A 172 -3.75 15.93 -6.54
C MET A 172 -5.23 16.23 -6.61
N ASP A 173 -5.60 17.22 -7.41
CA ASP A 173 -6.99 17.61 -7.63
C ASP A 173 -7.84 16.46 -8.19
N GLY A 174 -9.04 16.29 -7.67
CA GLY A 174 -10.01 15.30 -8.13
C GLY A 174 -9.72 13.84 -7.77
N ILE A 175 -8.56 13.55 -7.16
CA ILE A 175 -8.24 12.20 -6.71
C ILE A 175 -8.98 11.88 -5.40
N THR A 176 -9.62 10.69 -5.35
CA THR A 176 -10.48 10.28 -4.22
C THR A 176 -9.79 10.38 -2.87
N VAL A 177 -8.52 10.04 -2.76
CA VAL A 177 -7.70 10.16 -1.54
C VAL A 177 -7.60 11.62 -1.08
N ALA A 178 -7.26 12.55 -1.97
CA ALA A 178 -7.17 13.98 -1.63
C ALA A 178 -8.55 14.53 -1.23
N VAL A 179 -9.59 14.21 -2.00
CA VAL A 179 -10.97 14.62 -1.71
C VAL A 179 -11.41 14.11 -0.32
N GLY A 180 -11.15 12.85 0.00
CA GLY A 180 -11.48 12.25 1.29
C GLY A 180 -10.75 12.90 2.46
N ARG A 181 -9.42 13.05 2.34
CA ARG A 181 -8.58 13.67 3.38
C ARG A 181 -9.00 15.11 3.66
N TRP A 182 -9.22 15.90 2.60
CA TRP A 182 -9.69 17.27 2.78
C TRP A 182 -11.11 17.36 3.35
N ALA A 183 -12.03 16.48 2.94
CA ALA A 183 -13.37 16.43 3.50
C ALA A 183 -13.35 16.21 5.01
N GLY A 184 -12.56 15.23 5.48
CA GLY A 184 -12.39 14.96 6.91
C GLY A 184 -11.78 16.13 7.67
N ALA A 185 -10.75 16.78 7.11
CA ALA A 185 -10.14 17.97 7.69
C ALA A 185 -11.14 19.14 7.78
N LYS A 186 -11.89 19.37 6.71
CA LYS A 186 -12.88 20.43 6.63
C LYS A 186 -14.01 20.24 7.63
N GLU A 187 -14.52 19.02 7.80
CA GLU A 187 -15.54 18.69 8.82
C GLU A 187 -15.08 19.05 10.24
N VAL A 188 -13.79 19.00 10.52
CA VAL A 188 -13.23 19.45 11.80
C VAL A 188 -13.11 20.98 11.82
N PHE A 189 -12.47 21.60 10.83
CA PHE A 189 -12.26 23.05 10.82
C PHE A 189 -13.57 23.84 10.83
N ASP A 190 -14.64 23.34 10.21
CA ASP A 190 -15.97 23.97 10.23
C ASP A 190 -16.54 24.10 11.66
N LYS A 191 -16.07 23.28 12.63
CA LYS A 191 -16.45 23.39 14.05
C LYS A 191 -15.65 24.51 14.80
N TYR A 192 -14.61 25.02 14.17
CA TYR A 192 -13.73 26.04 14.73
C TYR A 192 -13.67 27.30 13.85
N PRO A 193 -14.71 28.13 13.82
CA PRO A 193 -14.81 29.29 12.92
C PRO A 193 -13.72 30.34 13.14
N GLY A 194 -12.99 30.26 14.26
CA GLY A 194 -11.79 31.07 14.51
C GLY A 194 -10.56 30.62 13.72
N ILE A 195 -10.55 29.43 13.14
CA ILE A 195 -9.47 28.96 12.26
C ILE A 195 -9.79 29.41 10.83
N LYS A 196 -8.86 30.17 10.25
CA LYS A 196 -8.99 30.68 8.88
C LYS A 196 -8.02 29.98 7.95
N VAL A 197 -8.55 29.36 6.90
CA VAL A 197 -7.73 28.84 5.80
C VAL A 197 -7.37 30.01 4.91
N LEU A 198 -6.12 30.48 4.98
CA LEU A 198 -5.60 31.60 4.17
C LEU A 198 -5.48 31.24 2.70
N GLY A 199 -5.15 30.00 2.42
CA GLY A 199 -5.03 29.46 1.09
C GLY A 199 -4.92 27.93 1.11
N LYS A 200 -5.43 27.31 0.03
CA LYS A 200 -5.31 25.89 -0.26
C LYS A 200 -4.72 25.74 -1.65
N THR A 201 -3.72 24.89 -1.80
CA THR A 201 -3.14 24.57 -3.10
C THR A 201 -2.90 23.06 -3.22
N PHE A 202 -2.93 22.55 -4.43
CA PHE A 202 -2.52 21.19 -4.74
C PHE A 202 -1.01 21.17 -4.96
N ALA A 203 -0.31 20.29 -4.27
CA ALA A 203 1.13 20.10 -4.36
C ALA A 203 1.50 18.63 -4.64
N ASP A 204 0.54 17.85 -5.12
CA ASP A 204 0.67 16.54 -5.76
C ASP A 204 1.46 15.50 -4.95
N TRP A 205 1.43 15.61 -3.61
CA TRP A 205 2.25 14.80 -2.70
C TRP A 205 3.76 14.85 -3.04
N ASP A 206 4.20 15.93 -3.67
CA ASP A 206 5.57 16.15 -4.10
C ASP A 206 6.30 17.11 -3.16
N TYR A 207 7.55 16.76 -2.81
CA TYR A 207 8.38 17.56 -1.93
C TYR A 207 8.65 18.97 -2.47
N ALA A 208 9.09 19.06 -3.74
CA ALA A 208 9.50 20.34 -4.33
C ALA A 208 8.29 21.29 -4.52
N LYS A 209 7.15 20.72 -4.94
CA LYS A 209 5.89 21.47 -5.06
C LYS A 209 5.38 21.93 -3.70
N GLY A 210 5.46 21.08 -2.67
CA GLY A 210 5.10 21.44 -1.29
C GLY A 210 5.98 22.55 -0.73
N LYS A 211 7.29 22.51 -1.01
CA LYS A 211 8.23 23.56 -0.62
C LYS A 211 7.91 24.87 -1.32
N THR A 212 7.80 24.88 -2.65
CA THR A 212 7.49 26.07 -3.45
C THR A 212 6.14 26.69 -3.05
N ALA A 213 5.12 25.87 -2.83
CA ALA A 213 3.82 26.35 -2.36
C ALA A 213 3.92 27.03 -1.00
N SER A 214 4.71 26.46 -0.09
CA SER A 214 4.95 27.05 1.25
C SER A 214 5.73 28.38 1.16
N GLU A 215 6.74 28.46 0.31
CA GLU A 215 7.48 29.71 0.04
C GLU A 215 6.53 30.81 -0.47
N ASN A 216 5.65 30.49 -1.40
CA ASN A 216 4.64 31.41 -1.93
C ASN A 216 3.67 31.89 -0.82
N PHE A 217 3.20 30.98 0.03
CA PHE A 217 2.35 31.37 1.16
C PHE A 217 3.08 32.22 2.18
N LEU A 218 4.35 31.92 2.49
CA LEU A 218 5.19 32.72 3.39
C LEU A 218 5.45 34.13 2.86
N ALA A 219 5.56 34.30 1.55
CA ALA A 219 5.68 35.60 0.91
C ALA A 219 4.35 36.39 0.92
N ALA A 220 3.22 35.70 0.75
CA ALA A 220 1.90 36.30 0.67
C ALA A 220 1.31 36.66 2.05
N PHE A 221 1.62 35.90 3.10
CA PHE A 221 0.99 36.02 4.39
C PHE A 221 2.01 36.29 5.50
N PRO A 222 1.92 37.46 6.18
CA PRO A 222 2.84 37.80 7.26
C PRO A 222 2.67 36.90 8.49
N GLN A 223 1.49 36.33 8.69
CA GLN A 223 1.20 35.43 9.81
C GLN A 223 0.56 34.15 9.33
N ILE A 224 1.23 33.03 9.58
CA ILE A 224 0.74 31.67 9.41
C ILE A 224 0.95 30.98 10.75
N ASP A 225 -0.11 30.40 11.31
CA ASP A 225 -0.11 29.79 12.64
C ASP A 225 -0.11 28.26 12.59
N GLY A 226 -0.38 27.64 11.41
CA GLY A 226 -0.35 26.21 11.23
C GLY A 226 -0.33 25.78 9.77
N VAL A 227 0.10 24.52 9.52
CA VAL A 227 0.11 23.91 8.19
C VAL A 227 -0.60 22.57 8.25
N TRP A 228 -1.63 22.42 7.43
CA TRP A 228 -2.23 21.13 7.16
C TRP A 228 -1.75 20.63 5.80
N ALA A 229 -1.03 19.50 5.77
CA ALA A 229 -0.55 18.91 4.53
C ALA A 229 -1.00 17.46 4.41
N SER A 230 -1.64 17.09 3.31
CA SER A 230 -2.15 15.73 3.10
C SER A 230 -1.07 14.70 2.73
N GLY A 231 0.23 15.03 2.96
CA GLY A 231 1.35 14.14 2.67
C GLY A 231 2.66 14.56 3.31
N GLY A 232 3.47 13.59 3.72
CA GLY A 232 4.69 13.83 4.49
C GLY A 232 5.78 14.57 3.73
N ASP A 233 5.94 14.29 2.44
CA ASP A 233 6.96 14.98 1.62
C ASP A 233 6.61 16.46 1.44
N MET A 234 5.34 16.82 1.31
CA MET A 234 4.90 18.22 1.29
C MET A 234 5.15 18.91 2.65
N THR A 235 4.90 18.20 3.76
CA THR A 235 5.17 18.74 5.11
C THR A 235 6.66 18.95 5.32
N ARG A 236 7.49 18.03 4.84
CA ARG A 236 8.95 18.22 4.82
C ARG A 236 9.32 19.50 4.08
N GLY A 237 8.78 19.70 2.88
CA GLY A 237 9.00 20.92 2.10
C GLY A 237 8.57 22.19 2.83
N ALA A 238 7.42 22.13 3.52
CA ALA A 238 6.93 23.25 4.32
C ALA A 238 7.88 23.59 5.49
N ILE A 239 8.35 22.59 6.24
CA ILE A 239 9.33 22.81 7.33
C ILE A 239 10.58 23.51 6.80
N GLU A 240 11.14 23.03 5.68
CA GLU A 240 12.34 23.61 5.08
C GLU A 240 12.10 25.05 4.59
N ALA A 241 10.95 25.34 3.95
CA ALA A 241 10.57 26.67 3.53
C ALA A 241 10.50 27.67 4.71
N PHE A 242 9.88 27.26 5.84
CA PHE A 242 9.84 28.09 7.06
C PHE A 242 11.24 28.38 7.61
N VAL A 243 12.11 27.36 7.64
CA VAL A 243 13.49 27.50 8.14
C VAL A 243 14.32 28.42 7.25
N GLU A 244 14.25 28.25 5.93
CA GLU A 244 14.99 29.10 4.96
C GLU A 244 14.50 30.53 4.97
N ALA A 245 13.20 30.75 5.12
CA ALA A 245 12.59 32.07 5.30
C ALA A 245 12.90 32.70 6.68
N LYS A 246 13.58 31.96 7.58
CA LYS A 246 13.85 32.38 8.97
C LYS A 246 12.57 32.70 9.75
N ARG A 247 11.47 32.03 9.41
CA ARG A 247 10.18 32.14 10.10
C ARG A 247 10.13 31.09 11.24
N PRO A 248 9.51 31.38 12.36
CA PRO A 248 9.26 30.39 13.41
C PRO A 248 8.48 29.20 12.85
N LEU A 249 8.89 27.98 13.25
CA LEU A 249 8.11 26.80 12.94
C LEU A 249 6.79 26.83 13.71
N VAL A 250 5.73 26.41 13.04
CA VAL A 250 4.35 26.36 13.56
C VAL A 250 3.89 24.89 13.64
N PRO A 251 2.81 24.56 14.38
CA PRO A 251 2.25 23.22 14.36
C PRO A 251 1.93 22.76 12.93
N MET A 252 2.35 21.54 12.58
CA MET A 252 2.13 20.97 11.23
C MET A 252 1.57 19.55 11.30
N PHE A 253 0.76 19.23 10.32
CA PHE A 253 0.29 17.88 10.05
C PHE A 253 0.95 17.32 8.79
N GLY A 254 1.27 16.02 8.79
CA GLY A 254 1.84 15.33 7.64
C GLY A 254 1.57 13.84 7.64
N GLU A 255 2.35 13.12 6.86
CA GLU A 255 2.31 11.67 6.71
C GLU A 255 3.69 11.08 7.02
N ASP A 256 3.80 9.79 7.28
CA ASP A 256 4.99 9.13 7.84
C ASP A 256 6.16 8.95 6.88
N SER A 257 6.39 9.87 5.92
CA SER A 257 7.65 9.88 5.16
C SER A 257 8.84 10.16 6.09
N ASN A 258 9.92 9.41 5.90
CA ASN A 258 11.08 9.48 6.79
C ASN A 258 11.73 10.87 6.84
N GLY A 259 11.71 11.60 5.72
CA GLY A 259 12.20 12.97 5.67
C GLY A 259 11.44 13.91 6.59
N PHE A 260 10.11 13.84 6.61
CA PHE A 260 9.29 14.58 7.57
C PHE A 260 9.58 14.14 9.02
N LEU A 261 9.65 12.84 9.29
CA LEU A 261 9.90 12.31 10.63
C LEU A 261 11.27 12.73 11.17
N LYS A 262 12.31 12.74 10.33
CA LYS A 262 13.65 13.23 10.70
C LYS A 262 13.65 14.70 11.08
N LEU A 263 12.98 15.55 10.28
CA LEU A 263 12.87 16.98 10.58
C LEU A 263 12.02 17.22 11.82
N TRP A 264 10.93 16.50 11.99
CA TRP A 264 10.12 16.56 13.21
C TRP A 264 10.97 16.21 14.45
N LYS A 265 11.67 15.07 14.44
CA LYS A 265 12.59 14.69 15.54
C LYS A 265 13.64 15.75 15.82
N LYS A 266 14.29 16.28 14.77
CA LYS A 266 15.32 17.33 14.89
C LYS A 266 14.82 18.59 15.57
N TYR A 267 13.71 19.15 15.10
CA TYR A 267 13.22 20.43 15.58
C TYR A 267 12.42 20.31 16.89
N LYS A 268 11.75 19.19 17.12
CA LYS A 268 11.14 18.87 18.42
C LYS A 268 12.21 18.80 19.52
N GLY A 269 13.33 18.13 19.26
CA GLY A 269 14.46 18.06 20.20
C GLY A 269 15.06 19.43 20.56
N GLN A 270 14.84 20.45 19.69
CA GLN A 270 15.25 21.84 19.96
C GLN A 270 14.15 22.66 20.68
N GLY A 271 13.01 22.07 21.00
CA GLY A 271 11.87 22.76 21.62
C GLY A 271 11.16 23.77 20.69
N LYS A 272 11.37 23.66 19.38
CA LYS A 272 10.93 24.67 18.39
C LYS A 272 9.75 24.23 17.53
N PHE A 273 9.34 22.96 17.60
CA PHE A 273 8.39 22.39 16.63
C PHE A 273 7.51 21.32 17.27
N ASP A 274 6.25 21.31 16.89
CA ASP A 274 5.32 20.25 17.23
C ASP A 274 4.53 19.83 16.00
N ALA A 275 4.31 18.53 15.87
CA ALA A 275 3.61 17.99 14.72
C ALA A 275 2.80 16.74 15.10
N ILE A 276 1.97 16.31 14.17
CA ILE A 276 1.31 15.03 14.19
C ILE A 276 1.33 14.46 12.77
N GLY A 277 1.25 13.15 12.66
CA GLY A 277 1.11 12.48 11.36
C GLY A 277 -0.06 11.51 11.34
N SER A 278 -0.42 11.13 10.14
CA SER A 278 -1.22 9.96 9.80
C SER A 278 -0.43 9.09 8.83
N SER A 279 -0.86 7.86 8.61
CA SER A 279 -0.15 6.95 7.71
C SER A 279 -1.10 6.25 6.75
N LEU A 280 -0.74 6.24 5.48
CA LEU A 280 -1.24 5.27 4.49
C LEU A 280 -0.11 4.26 4.24
N PRO A 281 -0.25 3.00 4.71
CA PRO A 281 0.81 2.02 4.59
C PRO A 281 1.18 1.71 3.14
N THR A 282 2.48 1.53 2.87
CA THR A 282 2.96 1.17 1.52
C THR A 282 2.63 -0.28 1.13
N TYR A 283 2.25 -1.11 2.08
CA TYR A 283 1.96 -2.54 1.87
C TYR A 283 0.53 -2.87 1.39
N PHE A 284 -0.35 -1.89 1.18
CA PHE A 284 -1.75 -2.17 0.81
C PHE A 284 -1.89 -3.06 -0.42
N PHE A 285 -1.09 -2.85 -1.46
CA PHE A 285 -1.14 -3.69 -2.67
C PHE A 285 -0.55 -5.09 -2.44
N ALA A 286 0.47 -5.22 -1.60
CA ALA A 286 1.03 -6.51 -1.20
C ALA A 286 0.02 -7.32 -0.38
N GLU A 287 -0.68 -6.69 0.57
CA GLU A 287 -1.77 -7.33 1.32
C GLU A 287 -2.97 -7.66 0.41
N GLY A 288 -3.27 -6.81 -0.58
CA GLY A 288 -4.26 -7.09 -1.62
C GLY A 288 -3.93 -8.37 -2.40
N LEU A 289 -2.67 -8.56 -2.78
CA LEU A 289 -2.21 -9.77 -3.43
C LEU A 289 -2.39 -11.00 -2.54
N LYS A 290 -1.97 -10.92 -1.27
CA LYS A 290 -2.14 -12.02 -0.30
C LYS A 290 -3.61 -12.38 -0.12
N LEU A 291 -4.45 -11.37 0.07
CA LEU A 291 -5.90 -11.56 0.20
C LEU A 291 -6.51 -12.22 -1.05
N GLY A 292 -6.19 -11.72 -2.24
CA GLY A 292 -6.65 -12.30 -3.50
C GLY A 292 -6.24 -13.76 -3.66
N LEU A 293 -5.00 -14.11 -3.31
CA LEU A 293 -4.49 -15.48 -3.31
C LEU A 293 -5.20 -16.35 -2.27
N ASP A 294 -5.47 -15.85 -1.07
CA ASP A 294 -6.13 -16.63 -0.01
C ASP A 294 -7.61 -16.85 -0.32
N ILE A 295 -8.27 -15.91 -1.00
CA ILE A 295 -9.62 -16.12 -1.56
C ILE A 295 -9.58 -17.18 -2.68
N ALA A 296 -8.63 -17.09 -3.61
CA ALA A 296 -8.46 -18.05 -4.70
C ALA A 296 -8.19 -19.47 -4.19
N ASP A 297 -7.43 -19.59 -3.10
CA ASP A 297 -7.13 -20.87 -2.44
C ASP A 297 -8.28 -21.40 -1.57
N GLY A 298 -9.36 -20.63 -1.40
CA GLY A 298 -10.47 -20.97 -0.51
C GLY A 298 -10.14 -20.92 0.98
N LYS A 299 -9.00 -20.30 1.35
CA LYS A 299 -8.58 -20.10 2.74
C LYS A 299 -9.37 -19.01 3.44
N VAL A 300 -9.80 -17.99 2.68
CA VAL A 300 -10.62 -16.89 3.15
C VAL A 300 -11.95 -16.88 2.42
N LYS A 301 -13.03 -16.83 3.16
CA LYS A 301 -14.41 -16.73 2.64
C LYS A 301 -14.98 -15.36 2.97
N VAL A 302 -15.11 -14.54 1.94
CA VAL A 302 -15.71 -13.20 2.07
C VAL A 302 -17.17 -13.33 2.51
N GLY A 303 -17.59 -12.47 3.42
CA GLY A 303 -18.91 -12.50 4.07
C GLY A 303 -18.99 -13.46 5.26
N LYS A 304 -17.98 -14.33 5.46
CA LYS A 304 -17.89 -15.22 6.63
C LYS A 304 -16.68 -14.91 7.50
N ASP A 305 -15.48 -14.94 6.93
CA ASP A 305 -14.23 -14.75 7.66
C ASP A 305 -13.81 -13.28 7.70
N ILE A 306 -14.15 -12.55 6.65
CA ILE A 306 -13.93 -11.10 6.51
C ILE A 306 -15.15 -10.43 5.88
N PRO A 307 -15.41 -9.14 6.16
CA PRO A 307 -16.37 -8.35 5.40
C PRO A 307 -15.90 -8.15 3.97
N LYS A 308 -16.85 -7.93 3.05
CA LYS A 308 -16.51 -7.58 1.66
C LYS A 308 -15.87 -6.20 1.57
N ASP A 309 -16.43 -5.23 2.26
CA ASP A 309 -15.93 -3.87 2.30
C ASP A 309 -15.09 -3.68 3.56
N GLN A 310 -13.77 -3.67 3.38
CA GLN A 310 -12.82 -3.44 4.46
C GLN A 310 -12.28 -2.02 4.35
N VAL A 311 -12.59 -1.21 5.37
CA VAL A 311 -12.04 0.14 5.54
C VAL A 311 -11.25 0.14 6.85
N PHE A 312 -9.94 0.37 6.75
CA PHE A 312 -9.05 0.35 7.90
C PHE A 312 -8.92 1.75 8.48
N HIS A 313 -8.89 1.83 9.81
CA HIS A 313 -8.54 3.05 10.51
C HIS A 313 -7.11 3.48 10.18
N THR A 314 -6.92 4.78 10.04
CA THR A 314 -5.57 5.30 9.80
C THR A 314 -4.73 5.27 11.08
N GLN A 315 -3.46 4.92 10.93
CA GLN A 315 -2.55 4.98 12.06
C GLN A 315 -2.18 6.44 12.36
N LYS A 316 -2.50 6.88 13.58
CA LYS A 316 -2.09 8.18 14.10
C LYS A 316 -0.61 8.14 14.50
N ILE A 317 0.21 8.98 13.90
CA ILE A 317 1.62 9.10 14.22
C ILE A 317 1.81 10.21 15.27
N THR A 318 1.84 9.81 16.51
CA THR A 318 2.18 10.70 17.63
C THR A 318 3.71 10.83 17.76
N GLU A 319 4.20 11.75 18.59
CA GLU A 319 5.63 11.86 18.90
C GLU A 319 6.23 10.52 19.36
N GLN A 320 5.51 9.78 20.21
CA GLN A 320 5.97 8.47 20.71
C GLN A 320 6.07 7.43 19.58
N VAL A 321 5.14 7.45 18.62
CA VAL A 321 5.18 6.57 17.45
C VAL A 321 6.32 7.02 16.54
N MET A 322 6.41 8.31 16.22
CA MET A 322 7.47 8.90 15.39
C MET A 322 8.87 8.48 15.89
N MET A 323 9.13 8.57 17.20
CA MET A 323 10.43 8.19 17.78
C MET A 323 10.78 6.71 17.61
N LYS A 324 9.79 5.84 17.42
CA LYS A 324 9.99 4.41 17.20
C LYS A 324 10.20 4.05 15.75
N ILE A 325 9.56 4.79 14.82
CA ILE A 325 9.52 4.43 13.40
C ILE A 325 10.48 5.24 12.53
N VAL A 326 10.98 6.40 13.00
CA VAL A 326 11.96 7.18 12.25
C VAL A 326 13.25 6.39 12.04
N ARG A 327 13.73 6.36 10.81
CA ARG A 327 14.94 5.62 10.39
C ARG A 327 16.03 6.61 9.97
N PRO A 328 16.92 7.04 10.90
CA PRO A 328 18.02 7.95 10.58
C PRO A 328 19.01 7.37 9.55
N ASP A 329 19.10 6.06 9.48
CA ASP A 329 19.95 5.26 8.61
C ASP A 329 19.40 5.14 7.17
N LEU A 330 18.13 5.48 6.93
CA LEU A 330 17.50 5.37 5.62
C LEU A 330 17.28 6.76 5.00
N PRO A 331 17.16 6.86 3.66
CA PRO A 331 16.95 8.15 3.00
C PRO A 331 15.61 8.79 3.36
N ASP A 332 15.47 10.06 3.04
CA ASP A 332 14.26 10.84 3.30
C ASP A 332 13.04 10.34 2.52
N SER A 333 13.28 9.67 1.39
CA SER A 333 12.27 9.07 0.53
C SER A 333 11.70 7.74 1.05
N PHE A 334 12.22 7.20 2.15
CA PHE A 334 11.70 6.00 2.79
C PHE A 334 10.36 6.29 3.51
N TRP A 335 9.43 5.34 3.47
CA TRP A 335 8.15 5.39 4.19
C TRP A 335 8.15 4.37 5.31
N SER A 336 7.86 4.83 6.52
CA SER A 336 8.14 4.08 7.73
C SER A 336 7.12 2.98 8.05
N ASN A 337 5.88 3.08 7.54
CA ASN A 337 4.86 2.05 7.71
C ASN A 337 4.89 1.05 6.55
N THR A 338 5.78 0.08 6.66
CA THR A 338 6.11 -0.92 5.64
C THR A 338 6.19 -2.32 6.24
N HIS A 339 5.93 -3.35 5.44
CA HIS A 339 6.16 -4.76 5.75
C HIS A 339 7.40 -5.34 5.04
N MET A 340 8.19 -4.49 4.38
CA MET A 340 9.44 -4.94 3.79
C MET A 340 10.44 -5.33 4.88
N ASP A 341 11.10 -6.46 4.66
CA ASP A 341 12.25 -6.86 5.47
C ASP A 341 13.51 -6.04 5.11
N ASP A 342 14.54 -6.14 5.93
CA ASP A 342 15.79 -5.39 5.74
C ASP A 342 16.50 -5.69 4.41
N GLU A 343 16.32 -6.89 3.84
CA GLU A 343 16.92 -7.26 2.55
C GLU A 343 16.28 -6.46 1.42
N HIS A 344 14.94 -6.42 1.37
CA HIS A 344 14.19 -5.66 0.39
C HIS A 344 14.38 -4.15 0.56
N ILE A 345 14.45 -3.66 1.81
CA ILE A 345 14.75 -2.25 2.09
C ILE A 345 16.13 -1.88 1.54
N LYS A 346 17.17 -2.67 1.80
CA LYS A 346 18.53 -2.42 1.30
C LYS A 346 18.61 -2.48 -0.24
N LYS A 347 17.83 -3.36 -0.86
CA LYS A 347 17.76 -3.44 -2.33
C LYS A 347 17.11 -2.20 -2.94
N LEU A 348 16.06 -1.66 -2.31
CA LEU A 348 15.36 -0.45 -2.78
C LEU A 348 16.17 0.82 -2.50
N PHE A 349 16.89 0.85 -1.38
CA PHE A 349 17.70 2.00 -0.92
C PHE A 349 19.16 1.60 -0.73
N PRO A 350 19.92 1.33 -1.82
CA PRO A 350 21.31 0.95 -1.73
C PRO A 350 22.15 2.12 -1.21
N GLY A 351 22.83 1.93 -0.09
CA GLY A 351 23.67 2.94 0.55
C GLY A 351 23.00 3.70 1.70
N GLY A 352 21.83 3.26 2.17
CA GLY A 352 21.23 3.69 3.43
C GLY A 352 21.88 3.01 4.62
#